data_e0e5d4ba7b50783cc32a1037bb978121
#
_entry.id   e0e5d4ba7b50783cc32a1037bb978121
#
_cell.length_a   1.000
_cell.length_b   1.000
_cell.length_c   1.000
_cell.angle_alpha   90.00
_cell.angle_beta   90.00
_cell.angle_gamma   90.00
#
_symmetry.space_group_name_H-M   'P 1'
#
loop_
_entity.id
_entity.type
_entity.pdbx_description
1 polymer ?
#
loop_
_entity_poly.entity_id
_entity_poly.type
_entity_poly.pdbx_seq_one_letter_code
_entity_poly.pdbx_strand_id
1 'polypeptide(L)'
;MFAGNNDLQVYKDFFAWMGKPELFKMRKNRILEYADIAPLAYLHIALKGGTKNYVKHLLVDEMQDYSPIQYKVMQKLFPCRKTVLGDTSQSVNPYGSSTADMIQKALIMGEIMKLCKSYRSTCEITEFAQQIRTNTELEPVARHGKKTASITIR
;
A
#
# COMPACT_ATOMS: atom_id res chain seq x y z
N MET A 1 -15.79 24.38 12.99
CA MET A 1 -15.55 25.05 11.70
C MET A 1 -14.04 25.24 11.55
N PHE A 2 -13.41 24.52 10.66
CA PHE A 2 -11.93 24.57 10.51
C PHE A 2 -11.59 25.85 9.75
N ALA A 3 -11.16 26.88 10.47
CA ALA A 3 -10.81 28.16 9.91
C ALA A 3 -9.28 28.28 9.79
N GLY A 4 -8.71 27.78 8.72
CA GLY A 4 -7.29 27.98 8.47
C GLY A 4 -6.88 27.57 7.06
N ASN A 5 -6.23 28.50 6.38
CA ASN A 5 -5.59 28.25 5.06
C ASN A 5 -4.33 27.35 5.14
N ASN A 6 -4.03 26.79 6.30
CA ASN A 6 -2.86 25.96 6.55
C ASN A 6 -3.31 24.52 6.83
N ASP A 7 -3.04 23.62 5.88
CA ASP A 7 -3.42 22.20 5.95
C ASP A 7 -2.92 21.52 7.23
N LEU A 8 -1.73 21.89 7.70
CA LEU A 8 -1.15 21.38 8.93
C LEU A 8 -1.99 21.79 10.16
N GLN A 9 -2.52 23.03 10.18
CA GLN A 9 -3.37 23.47 11.27
C GLN A 9 -4.71 22.72 11.25
N VAL A 10 -5.33 22.58 10.09
CA VAL A 10 -6.56 21.78 9.94
C VAL A 10 -6.36 20.34 10.40
N TYR A 11 -5.21 19.76 10.10
CA TYR A 11 -4.85 18.39 10.52
C TYR A 11 -4.70 18.29 12.04
N LYS A 12 -4.05 19.26 12.69
CA LYS A 12 -3.97 19.35 14.16
C LYS A 12 -5.34 19.50 14.80
N ASP A 13 -6.15 20.41 14.25
CA ASP A 13 -7.51 20.68 14.76
C ASP A 13 -8.39 19.44 14.67
N PHE A 14 -8.19 18.60 13.65
CA PHE A 14 -8.86 17.32 13.53
C PHE A 14 -8.54 16.37 14.70
N PHE A 15 -7.28 16.23 15.11
CA PHE A 15 -6.94 15.42 16.28
C PHE A 15 -7.48 16.01 17.59
N ALA A 16 -7.44 17.32 17.72
CA ALA A 16 -8.04 17.99 18.87
C ALA A 16 -9.56 17.76 18.92
N TRP A 17 -10.25 17.85 17.78
CA TRP A 17 -11.69 17.57 17.66
C TRP A 17 -12.02 16.12 18.00
N MET A 18 -11.17 15.16 17.62
CA MET A 18 -11.29 13.75 18.01
C MET A 18 -11.03 13.48 19.50
N GLY A 19 -10.60 14.47 20.27
CA GLY A 19 -10.21 14.31 21.66
C GLY A 19 -8.89 13.57 21.87
N LYS A 20 -8.03 13.49 20.83
CA LYS A 20 -6.76 12.77 20.83
C LYS A 20 -5.62 13.62 20.28
N PRO A 21 -5.39 14.84 20.79
CA PRO A 21 -4.35 15.75 20.27
C PRO A 21 -2.95 15.17 20.37
N GLU A 22 -2.70 14.25 21.31
CA GLU A 22 -1.42 13.58 21.53
C GLU A 22 -1.01 12.64 20.41
N LEU A 23 -1.93 12.23 19.55
CA LEU A 23 -1.62 11.36 18.40
C LEU A 23 -0.85 12.10 17.31
N PHE A 24 -1.04 13.44 17.21
CA PHE A 24 -0.24 14.23 16.29
C PHE A 24 1.09 14.64 16.92
N LYS A 25 2.19 14.10 16.41
CA LYS A 25 3.54 14.40 16.90
C LYS A 25 4.37 15.01 15.78
N MET A 26 4.92 16.17 16.02
CA MET A 26 5.86 16.83 15.13
C MET A 26 7.18 17.02 15.84
N ARG A 27 8.26 16.49 15.28
CA ARG A 27 9.61 16.67 15.84
C ARG A 27 10.11 18.11 15.69
N LYS A 28 11.17 18.43 16.44
CA LYS A 28 11.91 19.68 16.24
C LYS A 28 12.26 19.85 14.75
N ASN A 29 12.26 21.06 14.23
CA ASN A 29 12.48 21.39 12.82
C ASN A 29 11.32 21.04 11.86
N ARG A 30 10.09 20.92 12.36
CA ARG A 30 8.88 20.64 11.56
C ARG A 30 8.92 19.31 10.79
N ILE A 31 9.65 18.34 11.31
CA ILE A 31 9.68 17.00 10.73
C ILE A 31 8.42 16.25 11.15
N LEU A 32 7.65 15.80 10.16
CA LEU A 32 6.46 14.98 10.33
C LEU A 32 6.84 13.51 10.50
N GLU A 33 6.00 12.76 11.19
CA GLU A 33 6.11 11.30 11.17
C GLU A 33 5.65 10.74 9.83
N TYR A 34 6.21 9.62 9.42
CA TYR A 34 5.88 8.99 8.13
C TYR A 34 4.38 8.71 7.99
N ALA A 35 3.73 8.32 9.08
CA ALA A 35 2.29 8.02 9.11
C ALA A 35 1.41 9.25 8.78
N ASP A 36 1.89 10.46 9.01
CA ASP A 36 1.14 11.70 8.79
C ASP A 36 1.25 12.23 7.35
N ILE A 37 2.23 11.77 6.58
CA ILE A 37 2.52 12.31 5.24
C ILE A 37 1.34 12.09 4.28
N ALA A 38 0.86 10.86 4.18
CA ALA A 38 -0.23 10.53 3.26
C ALA A 38 -1.58 11.15 3.67
N PRO A 39 -1.99 11.15 4.95
CA PRO A 39 -3.17 11.88 5.40
C PRO A 39 -3.09 13.39 5.11
N LEU A 40 -1.95 14.03 5.35
CA LEU A 40 -1.76 15.45 5.03
C LEU A 40 -1.83 15.72 3.52
N ALA A 41 -1.21 14.87 2.70
CA ALA A 41 -1.31 14.97 1.25
C ALA A 41 -2.75 14.81 0.77
N TYR A 42 -3.49 13.88 1.35
CA TYR A 42 -4.92 13.71 1.06
C TYR A 42 -5.73 14.95 1.39
N LEU A 43 -5.50 15.51 2.59
CA LEU A 43 -6.15 16.73 3.05
C LEU A 43 -5.83 17.91 2.13
N HIS A 44 -4.56 18.10 1.77
CA HIS A 44 -4.13 19.13 0.85
C HIS A 44 -4.86 19.07 -0.50
N ILE A 45 -4.89 17.88 -1.11
CA ILE A 45 -5.58 17.68 -2.39
C ILE A 45 -7.09 17.88 -2.25
N ALA A 46 -7.66 17.50 -1.11
CA ALA A 46 -9.08 17.66 -0.85
C ALA A 46 -9.50 19.13 -0.69
N LEU A 47 -8.64 19.95 -0.07
CA LEU A 47 -8.92 21.36 0.20
C LEU A 47 -8.54 22.27 -0.97
N LYS A 48 -7.43 22.00 -1.63
CA LYS A 48 -6.84 22.90 -2.64
C LYS A 48 -6.89 22.37 -4.07
N GLY A 49 -7.28 21.12 -4.24
CA GLY A 49 -7.20 20.44 -5.53
C GLY A 49 -5.77 19.98 -5.85
N GLY A 50 -5.47 19.80 -7.12
CA GLY A 50 -4.12 19.40 -7.57
C GLY A 50 -4.10 18.13 -8.41
N THR A 51 -5.23 17.81 -9.06
CA THR A 51 -5.32 16.63 -9.95
C THR A 51 -4.35 16.73 -11.13
N LYS A 52 -3.78 15.60 -11.52
CA LYS A 52 -2.84 15.45 -12.63
C LYS A 52 -3.54 14.86 -13.85
N ASN A 53 -4.38 15.67 -14.50
CA ASN A 53 -5.22 15.23 -15.62
C ASN A 53 -4.45 14.85 -16.89
N TYR A 54 -3.18 15.24 -17.00
CA TYR A 54 -2.31 14.87 -18.11
C TYR A 54 -1.88 13.39 -18.05
N VAL A 55 -1.93 12.77 -16.87
CA VAL A 55 -1.66 11.34 -16.72
C VAL A 55 -2.86 10.55 -17.22
N LYS A 56 -2.63 9.65 -18.17
CA LYS A 56 -3.70 8.83 -18.80
C LYS A 56 -3.84 7.45 -18.19
N HIS A 57 -2.78 6.94 -17.59
CA HIS A 57 -2.75 5.66 -16.93
C HIS A 57 -1.74 5.69 -15.79
N LEU A 58 -2.11 5.20 -14.62
CA LEU A 58 -1.24 5.02 -13.47
C LEU A 58 -0.98 3.53 -13.28
N LEU A 59 0.30 3.16 -13.30
CA LEU A 59 0.75 1.82 -12.94
C LEU A 59 1.33 1.87 -11.53
N VAL A 60 0.85 1.00 -10.65
CA VAL A 60 1.36 0.84 -9.28
C VAL A 60 1.88 -0.57 -9.16
N ASP A 61 3.15 -0.70 -8.83
CA ASP A 61 3.80 -1.98 -8.54
C ASP A 61 3.97 -2.15 -7.03
N GLU A 62 4.23 -3.38 -6.58
CA GLU A 62 4.37 -3.73 -5.15
C GLU A 62 3.18 -3.22 -4.31
N MET A 63 1.99 -3.55 -4.76
CA MET A 63 0.73 -3.03 -4.20
C MET A 63 0.61 -3.19 -2.68
N GLN A 64 1.22 -4.21 -2.12
CA GLN A 64 1.16 -4.54 -0.69
C GLN A 64 1.90 -3.53 0.20
N ASP A 65 2.80 -2.71 -0.37
CA ASP A 65 3.60 -1.76 0.38
C ASP A 65 2.87 -0.44 0.66
N TYR A 66 1.78 -0.18 -0.07
CA TYR A 66 1.00 1.04 0.08
C TYR A 66 -0.14 0.87 1.06
N SER A 67 -0.31 1.87 1.93
CA SER A 67 -1.44 1.93 2.86
C SER A 67 -2.74 2.36 2.15
N PRO A 68 -3.93 2.05 2.71
CA PRO A 68 -5.20 2.46 2.13
C PRO A 68 -5.33 3.97 1.90
N ILE A 69 -4.74 4.79 2.76
CA ILE A 69 -4.77 6.26 2.60
C ILE A 69 -3.89 6.71 1.43
N GLN A 70 -2.75 6.04 1.16
CA GLN A 70 -1.93 6.31 -0.02
C GLN A 70 -2.69 6.01 -1.31
N TYR A 71 -3.48 4.93 -1.36
CA TYR A 71 -4.38 4.67 -2.50
C TYR A 71 -5.44 5.75 -2.67
N LYS A 72 -5.99 6.29 -1.58
CA LYS A 72 -6.94 7.43 -1.64
C LYS A 72 -6.27 8.69 -2.18
N VAL A 73 -5.01 8.95 -1.82
CA VAL A 73 -4.21 10.05 -2.39
C VAL A 73 -4.02 9.85 -3.89
N MET A 74 -3.58 8.64 -4.31
CA MET A 74 -3.39 8.32 -5.73
C MET A 74 -4.70 8.45 -6.52
N GLN A 75 -5.83 8.04 -5.95
CA GLN A 75 -7.13 8.16 -6.59
C GLN A 75 -7.54 9.61 -6.84
N LYS A 76 -7.33 10.49 -5.85
CA LYS A 76 -7.63 11.92 -5.98
C LYS A 76 -6.66 12.62 -6.90
N LEU A 77 -5.37 12.30 -6.80
CA LEU A 77 -4.31 12.96 -7.57
C LEU A 77 -4.36 12.59 -9.06
N PHE A 78 -4.66 11.32 -9.36
CA PHE A 78 -4.67 10.77 -10.71
C PHE A 78 -6.07 10.23 -11.08
N PRO A 79 -6.96 11.07 -11.65
CA PRO A 79 -8.30 10.64 -12.07
C PRO A 79 -8.26 9.89 -13.41
N CYS A 80 -7.38 8.91 -13.54
CA CYS A 80 -7.17 8.12 -14.75
C CYS A 80 -7.36 6.62 -14.47
N ARG A 81 -7.28 5.80 -15.52
CA ARG A 81 -7.22 4.33 -15.38
C ARG A 81 -6.01 3.93 -14.56
N LYS A 82 -6.17 2.87 -13.77
CA LYS A 82 -5.11 2.37 -12.90
C LYS A 82 -4.95 0.87 -13.10
N THR A 83 -3.70 0.42 -13.12
CA THR A 83 -3.33 -0.98 -12.98
C THR A 83 -2.47 -1.10 -11.72
N VAL A 84 -2.87 -2.00 -10.85
CA VAL A 84 -2.20 -2.22 -9.57
C VAL A 84 -1.72 -3.65 -9.54
N LEU A 85 -0.42 -3.84 -9.37
CA LEU A 85 0.27 -5.11 -9.42
C LEU A 85 0.95 -5.38 -8.07
N GLY A 86 1.09 -6.63 -7.71
CA GLY A 86 1.86 -7.04 -6.53
C GLY A 86 1.40 -8.37 -5.96
N ASP A 87 1.98 -8.73 -4.84
CA ASP A 87 1.72 -9.98 -4.15
C ASP A 87 1.45 -9.71 -2.66
N THR A 88 0.22 -9.90 -2.22
CA THR A 88 -0.17 -9.71 -0.82
C THR A 88 0.54 -10.66 0.13
N SER A 89 1.08 -11.78 -0.38
CA SER A 89 1.86 -12.72 0.43
C SER A 89 3.26 -12.20 0.80
N GLN A 90 3.76 -11.19 0.07
CA GLN A 90 5.06 -10.57 0.31
C GLN A 90 5.01 -9.31 1.19
N SER A 91 3.84 -8.97 1.73
CA SER A 91 3.70 -7.79 2.59
C SER A 91 4.54 -7.91 3.86
N VAL A 92 5.46 -6.98 4.04
CA VAL A 92 6.27 -6.80 5.26
C VAL A 92 5.96 -5.50 5.98
N ASN A 93 5.21 -4.61 5.35
CA ASN A 93 4.81 -3.33 5.92
C ASN A 93 3.55 -3.50 6.79
N PRO A 94 3.61 -3.26 8.10
CA PRO A 94 2.45 -3.40 8.98
C PRO A 94 1.33 -2.39 8.66
N TYR A 95 1.64 -1.32 7.96
CA TYR A 95 0.67 -0.30 7.52
C TYR A 95 0.22 -0.49 6.07
N GLY A 96 0.78 -1.47 5.37
CA GLY A 96 0.43 -1.80 3.99
C GLY A 96 -0.96 -2.41 3.84
N SER A 97 -1.42 -2.51 2.61
CA SER A 97 -2.69 -3.16 2.29
C SER A 97 -2.49 -4.67 2.23
N SER A 98 -2.93 -5.38 3.26
CA SER A 98 -2.71 -6.82 3.40
C SER A 98 -3.57 -7.69 2.49
N THR A 99 -4.58 -7.12 1.83
CA THR A 99 -5.48 -7.86 0.93
C THR A 99 -5.85 -7.06 -0.31
N ALA A 100 -6.09 -7.74 -1.43
CA ALA A 100 -6.58 -7.13 -2.66
C ALA A 100 -7.92 -6.41 -2.46
N ASP A 101 -8.80 -6.94 -1.58
CA ASP A 101 -10.10 -6.33 -1.25
C ASP A 101 -9.96 -4.98 -0.56
N MET A 102 -8.94 -4.79 0.29
CA MET A 102 -8.66 -3.49 0.92
C MET A 102 -8.27 -2.45 -0.13
N ILE A 103 -7.46 -2.86 -1.11
CA ILE A 103 -7.03 -1.99 -2.22
C ILE A 103 -8.23 -1.65 -3.11
N GLN A 104 -9.05 -2.65 -3.47
CA GLN A 104 -10.26 -2.44 -4.27
C GLN A 104 -11.22 -1.45 -3.59
N LYS A 105 -11.46 -1.60 -2.29
CA LYS A 105 -12.27 -0.66 -1.50
C LYS A 105 -11.66 0.74 -1.46
N ALA A 106 -10.34 0.85 -1.35
CA ALA A 106 -9.65 2.14 -1.34
C ALA A 106 -9.73 2.85 -2.69
N LEU A 107 -9.68 2.11 -3.79
CA LEU A 107 -9.77 2.63 -5.16
C LEU A 107 -11.22 2.76 -5.68
N ILE A 108 -12.21 2.26 -4.92
CA ILE A 108 -13.67 2.34 -5.19
C ILE A 108 -14.14 1.53 -6.39
N MET A 109 -13.28 1.13 -7.31
CA MET A 109 -13.63 0.34 -8.49
C MET A 109 -12.44 -0.50 -8.95
N GLY A 110 -12.72 -1.57 -9.66
CA GLY A 110 -11.71 -2.39 -10.31
C GLY A 110 -12.07 -3.87 -10.29
N GLU A 111 -11.51 -4.61 -11.24
CA GLU A 111 -11.54 -6.06 -11.27
C GLU A 111 -10.26 -6.60 -10.66
N ILE A 112 -10.39 -7.69 -9.89
CA ILE A 112 -9.25 -8.39 -9.32
C ILE A 112 -8.96 -9.59 -10.22
N MET A 113 -7.73 -9.62 -10.74
CA MET A 113 -7.22 -10.77 -11.48
C MET A 113 -6.12 -11.44 -10.67
N LYS A 114 -6.27 -12.73 -10.40
CA LYS A 114 -5.27 -13.52 -9.68
C LYS A 114 -4.41 -14.30 -10.67
N LEU A 115 -3.08 -14.22 -10.48
CA LEU A 115 -2.11 -15.03 -11.20
C LEU A 115 -1.63 -16.14 -10.24
N CYS A 116 -2.09 -17.36 -10.49
CA CYS A 116 -1.84 -18.48 -9.58
C CYS A 116 -0.59 -19.30 -9.93
N LYS A 117 0.16 -18.95 -10.98
CA LYS A 117 1.35 -19.68 -11.39
C LYS A 117 2.64 -18.91 -11.11
N SER A 118 3.57 -19.58 -10.42
CA SER A 118 4.90 -19.03 -10.15
C SER A 118 5.86 -19.33 -11.30
N TYR A 119 6.13 -18.33 -12.15
CA TYR A 119 7.07 -18.48 -13.26
C TYR A 119 8.53 -18.15 -12.86
N ARG A 120 8.72 -17.38 -11.80
CA ARG A 120 10.04 -16.89 -11.38
C ARG A 120 10.83 -17.96 -10.63
N SER A 121 10.18 -18.74 -9.79
CA SER A 121 10.79 -19.73 -8.91
C SER A 121 10.69 -21.14 -9.51
N THR A 122 11.65 -22.01 -9.18
CA THR A 122 11.57 -23.44 -9.51
C THR A 122 10.54 -24.13 -8.61
N CYS A 123 10.13 -25.34 -9.01
CA CYS A 123 9.18 -26.16 -8.28
C CYS A 123 9.64 -26.33 -6.81
N GLU A 124 10.90 -26.70 -6.62
CA GLU A 124 11.49 -26.96 -5.31
C GLU A 124 11.52 -25.73 -4.41
N ILE A 125 11.79 -24.53 -4.98
CA ILE A 125 11.76 -23.27 -4.22
C ILE A 125 10.33 -22.94 -3.83
N THR A 126 9.38 -23.12 -4.73
CA THR A 126 7.98 -22.84 -4.46
C THR A 126 7.43 -23.77 -3.38
N GLU A 127 7.71 -25.07 -3.47
CA GLU A 127 7.30 -26.07 -2.48
C GLU A 127 7.93 -25.78 -1.09
N PHE A 128 9.21 -25.40 -1.06
CA PHE A 128 9.87 -25.02 0.20
C PHE A 128 9.24 -23.77 0.82
N ALA A 129 8.97 -22.75 0.01
CA ALA A 129 8.32 -21.53 0.48
C ALA A 129 6.92 -21.80 1.05
N GLN A 130 6.17 -22.74 0.46
CA GLN A 130 4.85 -23.16 0.94
C GLN A 130 4.89 -23.89 2.29
N GLN A 131 6.02 -24.49 2.67
CA GLN A 131 6.19 -25.07 4.01
C GLN A 131 6.30 -23.98 5.08
N ILE A 132 6.79 -22.80 4.74
CA ILE A 132 6.91 -21.65 5.65
C ILE A 132 5.59 -20.88 5.73
N ARG A 133 5.01 -20.61 4.55
CA ARG A 133 3.72 -19.93 4.42
C ARG A 133 2.87 -20.63 3.36
N THR A 134 1.86 -21.34 3.83
CA THR A 134 0.95 -22.08 2.93
C THR A 134 0.15 -21.12 2.07
N ASN A 135 0.25 -21.28 0.76
CA ASN A 135 -0.60 -20.62 -0.23
C ASN A 135 -1.16 -21.69 -1.20
N THR A 136 -2.38 -22.12 -0.92
CA THR A 136 -3.06 -23.20 -1.69
C THR A 136 -3.45 -22.80 -3.11
N GLU A 137 -3.46 -21.50 -3.40
CA GLU A 137 -3.80 -20.98 -4.74
C GLU A 137 -2.58 -20.92 -5.67
N LEU A 138 -1.35 -21.02 -5.14
CA LEU A 138 -0.12 -20.88 -5.92
C LEU A 138 0.33 -22.24 -6.45
N GLU A 139 0.36 -22.38 -7.77
CA GLU A 139 0.84 -23.55 -8.49
C GLU A 139 2.28 -23.35 -8.96
N PRO A 140 3.21 -24.26 -8.67
CA PRO A 140 4.53 -24.24 -9.29
C PRO A 140 4.43 -24.51 -10.78
N VAL A 141 5.23 -23.83 -11.58
CA VAL A 141 5.46 -24.19 -12.99
C VAL A 141 6.44 -25.35 -13.04
N ALA A 142 6.29 -26.28 -13.99
CA ALA A 142 7.16 -27.43 -14.21
C ALA A 142 8.59 -27.02 -14.65
N ARG A 143 9.26 -26.20 -13.83
CA ARG A 143 10.64 -25.77 -13.96
C ARG A 143 11.40 -26.29 -12.76
N HIS A 144 12.30 -27.25 -12.99
CA HIS A 144 13.08 -27.87 -11.94
C HIS A 144 14.45 -27.24 -11.79
N GLY A 145 14.92 -27.16 -10.56
CA GLY A 145 16.23 -26.66 -10.17
C GLY A 145 16.91 -27.56 -9.15
N LYS A 146 17.91 -27.05 -8.45
CA LYS A 146 18.54 -27.78 -7.35
C LYS A 146 17.59 -27.85 -6.16
N LYS A 147 17.59 -29.00 -5.46
CA LYS A 147 16.82 -29.18 -4.24
C LYS A 147 17.23 -28.16 -3.18
N THR A 148 16.26 -27.53 -2.55
CA THR A 148 16.53 -26.59 -1.44
C THR A 148 17.10 -27.33 -0.23
N ALA A 149 18.06 -26.71 0.44
CA ALA A 149 18.64 -27.23 1.67
C ALA A 149 18.48 -26.18 2.78
N SER A 150 18.11 -26.63 3.99
CA SER A 150 18.13 -25.76 5.17
C SER A 150 19.47 -25.90 5.88
N ILE A 151 20.09 -24.77 6.21
CA ILE A 151 21.32 -24.71 6.99
C ILE A 151 20.95 -24.14 8.35
N THR A 152 21.14 -24.94 9.40
CA THR A 152 21.02 -24.45 10.78
C THR A 152 22.35 -23.84 11.20
N ILE A 153 22.36 -22.52 11.38
CA ILE A 153 23.50 -21.82 11.99
C ILE A 153 23.33 -21.94 13.51
N ARG A 154 24.29 -22.59 14.19
CA ARG A 154 24.35 -22.66 15.64
C ARG A 154 25.08 -21.48 16.22
#